data_93166ac10834abcbb487ac0ecf541e6d
#
_entry.id   93166ac10834abcbb487ac0ecf541e6d
#
_cell.length_a   1.000
_cell.length_b   1.000
_cell.length_c   1.000
_cell.angle_alpha   90.00
_cell.angle_beta   90.00
_cell.angle_gamma   90.00
#
_symmetry.space_group_name_H-M   'P 1'
#
loop_
_entity.id
_entity.type
_entity.pdbx_description
1 polymer ?
#
loop_
_entity_poly.entity_id
_entity_poly.type
_entity_poly.pdbx_seq_one_letter_code
_entity_poly.pdbx_strand_id
1 'polypeptide(L)'
;KKCGKILLSGFSNAGKSSLINFFLKKKVSIVSHKVQTTNQKIRAILNLKSSQLIFVDTPGIIADKRFFNKKMSRSLSEEFDSCDLNLFILDSSKVINESLLRKIKEIVSNFKVNFLVLNKIDLIHNVKLAKLISEINKRISFCETFPISVKKKIGIDILLQKIIKNIPKKQWVFEGNDLINNDLKFQLSEITRERIFKFTNKEVPYSAK
;
A
#
# COMPACT_ATOMS: atom_id res chain seq x y z
N LYS A 1 -24.56 -5.03 -1.83
CA LYS A 1 -23.41 -4.12 -1.68
C LYS A 1 -22.24 -4.89 -1.09
N LYS A 2 -21.02 -4.45 -1.37
CA LYS A 2 -19.79 -4.96 -0.77
C LYS A 2 -19.05 -3.82 -0.08
N CYS A 3 -18.37 -4.11 1.03
CA CYS A 3 -17.51 -3.15 1.69
C CYS A 3 -16.34 -3.91 2.32
N GLY A 4 -15.11 -3.42 2.11
CA GLY A 4 -13.93 -4.08 2.66
C GLY A 4 -12.81 -3.11 2.97
N LYS A 5 -12.07 -3.41 4.05
CA LYS A 5 -10.84 -2.73 4.43
C LYS A 5 -9.64 -3.42 3.80
N ILE A 6 -8.84 -2.66 3.09
CA ILE A 6 -7.67 -3.13 2.36
C ILE A 6 -6.42 -2.51 2.96
N LEU A 7 -5.57 -3.31 3.56
CA LEU A 7 -4.27 -2.86 4.03
C LEU A 7 -3.28 -2.78 2.87
N LEU A 8 -2.52 -1.70 2.80
CA LEU A 8 -1.37 -1.58 1.90
C LEU A 8 -0.09 -1.74 2.70
N SER A 9 0.50 -2.91 2.62
CA SER A 9 1.77 -3.22 3.25
C SER A 9 2.91 -3.28 2.22
N GLY A 10 4.15 -3.28 2.68
CA GLY A 10 5.31 -3.35 1.81
C GLY A 10 6.36 -2.28 2.12
N PHE A 11 7.49 -2.34 1.41
CA PHE A 11 8.65 -1.49 1.66
C PHE A 11 8.41 -0.02 1.32
N SER A 12 9.27 0.83 1.86
CA SER A 12 9.31 2.24 1.45
C SER A 12 9.61 2.33 -0.06
N ASN A 13 8.97 3.29 -0.72
CA ASN A 13 9.10 3.53 -2.17
C ASN A 13 8.64 2.39 -3.10
N ALA A 14 7.92 1.38 -2.59
CA ALA A 14 7.29 0.35 -3.41
C ALA A 14 6.12 0.87 -4.27
N GLY A 15 5.57 2.04 -3.93
CA GLY A 15 4.50 2.69 -4.68
C GLY A 15 3.11 2.58 -4.06
N LYS A 16 3.01 2.32 -2.74
CA LYS A 16 1.74 2.25 -2.00
C LYS A 16 0.89 3.50 -2.20
N SER A 17 1.42 4.66 -1.85
CA SER A 17 0.72 5.94 -1.99
C SER A 17 0.41 6.28 -3.45
N SER A 18 1.29 5.89 -4.39
CA SER A 18 1.02 6.06 -5.83
C SER A 18 -0.18 5.24 -6.28
N LEU A 19 -0.32 4.02 -5.78
CA LEU A 19 -1.45 3.13 -6.10
C LEU A 19 -2.77 3.68 -5.54
N ILE A 20 -2.78 4.15 -4.28
CA ILE A 20 -3.96 4.83 -3.70
C ILE A 20 -4.35 6.03 -4.56
N ASN A 21 -3.40 6.90 -4.86
CA ASN A 21 -3.64 8.11 -5.66
C ASN A 21 -4.19 7.78 -7.05
N PHE A 22 -3.72 6.70 -7.66
CA PHE A 22 -4.25 6.23 -8.91
C PHE A 22 -5.73 5.80 -8.78
N PHE A 23 -6.06 5.00 -7.79
CA PHE A 23 -7.43 4.54 -7.57
C PHE A 23 -8.40 5.69 -7.32
N LEU A 24 -8.00 6.67 -6.54
CA LEU A 24 -8.84 7.81 -6.19
C LEU A 24 -8.85 8.90 -7.27
N LYS A 25 -7.98 8.82 -8.26
CA LYS A 25 -7.77 9.89 -9.27
C LYS A 25 -7.53 11.28 -8.63
N LYS A 26 -7.15 11.30 -7.37
CA LYS A 26 -6.82 12.48 -6.58
C LYS A 26 -5.57 12.19 -5.75
N LYS A 27 -4.87 13.24 -5.33
CA LYS A 27 -3.69 13.12 -4.50
C LYS A 27 -4.10 13.01 -3.04
N VAL A 28 -3.87 11.84 -2.45
CA VAL A 28 -4.32 11.50 -1.10
C VAL A 28 -3.15 11.41 -0.12
N SER A 29 -2.02 10.90 -0.58
CA SER A 29 -0.82 10.78 0.23
C SER A 29 0.42 11.25 -0.52
N ILE A 30 1.48 11.57 0.21
CA ILE A 30 2.72 12.05 -0.40
C ILE A 30 3.35 10.97 -1.27
N VAL A 31 3.49 11.23 -2.57
CA VAL A 31 4.29 10.45 -3.49
C VAL A 31 5.69 11.07 -3.57
N SER A 32 6.62 10.52 -2.82
CA SER A 32 8.02 10.95 -2.80
C SER A 32 8.97 9.79 -3.01
N HIS A 33 10.15 10.07 -3.53
CA HIS A 33 11.24 9.09 -3.61
C HIS A 33 12.00 8.95 -2.28
N LYS A 34 11.68 9.76 -1.28
CA LYS A 34 12.34 9.72 0.04
C LYS A 34 11.69 8.67 0.94
N VAL A 35 12.51 8.03 1.75
CA VAL A 35 12.08 7.04 2.73
C VAL A 35 11.27 7.75 3.83
N GLN A 36 10.19 7.10 4.32
CA GLN A 36 9.41 7.54 5.49
C GLN A 36 8.68 8.88 5.34
N THR A 37 8.05 9.14 4.20
CA THR A 37 7.28 10.36 3.98
C THR A 37 5.85 10.34 4.55
N THR A 38 5.31 9.14 4.81
CA THR A 38 3.97 8.97 5.37
C THR A 38 4.08 8.75 6.88
N ASN A 39 3.82 9.78 7.68
CA ASN A 39 3.96 9.76 9.14
C ASN A 39 2.66 9.39 9.88
N GLN A 40 1.53 9.35 9.20
CA GLN A 40 0.22 9.08 9.79
C GLN A 40 -0.54 8.04 8.96
N LYS A 41 -1.49 7.36 9.61
CA LYS A 41 -2.41 6.45 8.93
C LYS A 41 -3.35 7.27 8.05
N ILE A 42 -3.24 7.10 6.76
CA ILE A 42 -4.17 7.69 5.81
C ILE A 42 -5.17 6.62 5.44
N ARG A 43 -6.47 6.90 5.65
CA ARG A 43 -7.57 6.08 5.14
C ARG A 43 -8.13 6.76 3.92
N ALA A 44 -8.13 6.05 2.82
CA ALA A 44 -8.73 6.50 1.59
C ALA A 44 -9.94 5.64 1.27
N ILE A 45 -11.03 6.25 0.83
CA ILE A 45 -12.29 5.58 0.52
C ILE A 45 -12.57 5.70 -0.96
N LEU A 46 -12.77 4.56 -1.62
CA LEU A 46 -13.16 4.50 -3.02
C LEU A 46 -14.56 3.91 -3.12
N ASN A 47 -15.54 4.74 -3.48
CA ASN A 47 -16.91 4.33 -3.74
C ASN A 47 -17.07 3.96 -5.22
N LEU A 48 -17.48 2.73 -5.46
CA LEU A 48 -17.84 2.19 -6.77
C LEU A 48 -19.33 1.84 -6.77
N LYS A 49 -19.95 1.61 -7.95
CA LYS A 49 -21.40 1.38 -8.05
C LYS A 49 -22.00 0.44 -6.99
N SER A 50 -21.32 -0.65 -6.67
CA SER A 50 -21.80 -1.68 -5.73
C SER A 50 -20.82 -2.00 -4.61
N SER A 51 -19.67 -1.33 -4.54
CA SER A 51 -18.59 -1.67 -3.63
C SER A 51 -17.94 -0.43 -3.03
N GLN A 52 -17.60 -0.49 -1.75
CA GLN A 52 -16.80 0.51 -1.05
C GLN A 52 -15.48 -0.11 -0.63
N LEU A 53 -14.37 0.46 -1.06
CA LEU A 53 -13.02 0.04 -0.70
C LEU A 53 -12.41 1.06 0.24
N ILE A 54 -12.00 0.61 1.42
CA ILE A 54 -11.38 1.44 2.45
C ILE A 54 -9.91 1.06 2.50
N PHE A 55 -9.06 1.91 1.93
CA PHE A 55 -7.62 1.68 1.94
C PHE A 55 -6.99 2.23 3.21
N VAL A 56 -6.16 1.41 3.82
CA VAL A 56 -5.31 1.78 4.95
C VAL A 56 -3.88 1.79 4.46
N ASP A 57 -3.26 2.97 4.40
CA ASP A 57 -1.83 3.10 4.04
C ASP A 57 -1.01 3.12 5.32
N THR A 58 0.00 2.31 5.36
CA THR A 58 0.93 2.27 6.47
C THR A 58 2.29 2.78 6.04
N PRO A 59 2.98 3.59 6.86
CA PRO A 59 4.37 3.95 6.60
C PRO A 59 5.16 2.66 6.42
N GLY A 60 6.05 2.60 5.41
CA GLY A 60 6.81 1.41 5.00
C GLY A 60 7.25 0.50 6.14
N ILE A 61 6.35 -0.35 6.57
CA ILE A 61 6.38 -1.17 7.80
C ILE A 61 7.70 -1.88 8.01
N ILE A 62 8.39 -2.24 6.93
CA ILE A 62 9.59 -3.07 6.97
C ILE A 62 10.88 -2.27 7.20
N ALA A 63 10.86 -0.95 7.02
CA ALA A 63 12.02 -0.10 7.31
C ALA A 63 12.12 0.26 8.80
N ASP A 64 11.04 0.13 9.54
CA ASP A 64 10.99 0.53 10.94
C ASP A 64 11.25 -0.67 11.86
N LYS A 65 12.41 -0.66 12.52
CA LYS A 65 12.75 -1.63 13.60
C LYS A 65 11.67 -1.68 14.69
N ARG A 66 10.84 -0.64 14.80
CA ARG A 66 9.72 -0.55 15.75
C ARG A 66 8.57 -1.50 15.44
N PHE A 67 8.47 -1.97 14.19
CA PHE A 67 7.45 -2.97 13.82
C PHE A 67 7.73 -4.34 14.47
N PHE A 68 9.00 -4.68 14.62
CA PHE A 68 9.46 -5.95 15.19
C PHE A 68 9.65 -5.90 16.73
N ASN A 69 9.65 -4.70 17.33
CA ASN A 69 9.64 -4.58 18.78
C ASN A 69 8.19 -4.77 19.27
N LYS A 70 7.98 -5.71 20.21
CA LYS A 70 6.71 -6.07 20.90
C LYS A 70 5.86 -4.89 21.42
N LYS A 71 6.31 -3.66 21.26
CA LYS A 71 5.64 -2.40 21.63
C LYS A 71 5.00 -1.65 20.48
N MET A 72 4.76 -2.30 19.33
CA MET A 72 3.90 -1.69 18.35
C MET A 72 2.53 -1.48 19.00
N SER A 73 2.06 -0.23 19.01
CA SER A 73 0.88 0.17 19.77
C SER A 73 -0.28 -0.77 19.45
N ARG A 74 -1.02 -1.22 20.47
CA ARG A 74 -2.24 -2.05 20.33
C ARG A 74 -3.14 -1.53 19.19
N SER A 75 -3.19 -0.21 19.01
CA SER A 75 -3.99 0.43 17.97
C SER A 75 -3.61 0.05 16.53
N LEU A 76 -2.35 -0.29 16.25
CA LEU A 76 -1.91 -0.73 14.92
C LEU A 76 -2.23 -2.20 14.68
N SER A 77 -2.06 -3.06 15.70
CA SER A 77 -2.45 -4.47 15.56
C SER A 77 -3.96 -4.62 15.40
N GLU A 78 -4.77 -3.91 16.18
CA GLU A 78 -6.23 -3.91 16.06
C GLU A 78 -6.71 -3.46 14.67
N GLU A 79 -6.00 -2.51 14.05
CA GLU A 79 -6.35 -2.07 12.69
C GLU A 79 -5.99 -3.12 11.64
N PHE A 80 -4.88 -3.84 11.81
CA PHE A 80 -4.50 -4.94 10.91
C PHE A 80 -5.50 -6.09 11.02
N ASP A 81 -5.90 -6.46 12.24
CA ASP A 81 -6.88 -7.50 12.51
C ASP A 81 -8.25 -7.18 11.91
N SER A 82 -8.55 -5.88 11.75
CA SER A 82 -9.79 -5.42 11.14
C SER A 82 -9.79 -5.40 9.62
N CYS A 83 -8.66 -5.67 8.95
CA CYS A 83 -8.57 -5.65 7.49
C CYS A 83 -9.02 -6.97 6.86
N ASP A 84 -9.81 -6.87 5.79
CA ASP A 84 -10.33 -8.01 5.05
C ASP A 84 -9.32 -8.57 4.04
N LEU A 85 -8.36 -7.74 3.59
CA LEU A 85 -7.38 -8.07 2.56
C LEU A 85 -6.08 -7.29 2.78
N ASN A 86 -4.94 -7.95 2.62
CA ASN A 86 -3.63 -7.31 2.57
C ASN A 86 -3.09 -7.29 1.14
N LEU A 87 -2.71 -6.11 0.65
CA LEU A 87 -1.94 -5.92 -0.59
C LEU A 87 -0.48 -5.70 -0.21
N PHE A 88 0.34 -6.72 -0.37
CA PHE A 88 1.78 -6.61 -0.14
C PHE A 88 2.47 -6.08 -1.40
N ILE A 89 2.93 -4.83 -1.36
CA ILE A 89 3.49 -4.14 -2.52
C ILE A 89 5.01 -4.20 -2.50
N LEU A 90 5.59 -4.73 -3.59
CA LEU A 90 7.02 -4.80 -3.83
C LEU A 90 7.42 -3.98 -5.06
N ASP A 91 8.60 -3.38 -5.00
CA ASP A 91 9.28 -2.81 -6.15
C ASP A 91 10.02 -3.92 -6.90
N SER A 92 9.53 -4.31 -8.08
CA SER A 92 10.10 -5.41 -8.89
C SER A 92 11.54 -5.16 -9.35
N SER A 93 11.99 -3.90 -9.36
CA SER A 93 13.36 -3.55 -9.76
C SER A 93 14.40 -3.83 -8.68
N LYS A 94 13.96 -4.08 -7.44
CA LYS A 94 14.86 -4.32 -6.30
C LYS A 94 15.25 -5.79 -6.19
N VAL A 95 16.47 -6.01 -5.69
CA VAL A 95 16.93 -7.35 -5.37
C VAL A 95 16.25 -7.85 -4.10
N ILE A 96 15.74 -9.07 -4.14
CA ILE A 96 15.14 -9.74 -2.98
C ILE A 96 16.18 -10.74 -2.45
N ASN A 97 16.55 -10.57 -1.18
CA ASN A 97 17.44 -11.48 -0.47
C ASN A 97 16.68 -12.29 0.59
N GLU A 98 17.33 -13.30 1.15
CA GLU A 98 16.74 -14.18 2.17
C GLU A 98 16.19 -13.45 3.40
N SER A 99 16.92 -12.44 3.89
CA SER A 99 16.47 -11.63 5.03
C SER A 99 15.15 -10.91 4.71
N LEU A 100 15.01 -10.45 3.47
CA LEU A 100 13.83 -9.77 3.00
C LEU A 100 12.65 -10.73 2.88
N LEU A 101 12.86 -11.93 2.34
CA LEU A 101 11.83 -12.96 2.24
C LEU A 101 11.30 -13.40 3.60
N ARG A 102 12.18 -13.53 4.61
CA ARG A 102 11.75 -13.82 5.99
C ARG A 102 10.82 -12.74 6.53
N LYS A 103 11.18 -11.46 6.36
CA LYS A 103 10.34 -10.32 6.78
C LYS A 103 9.00 -10.30 6.06
N ILE A 104 8.98 -10.58 4.76
CA ILE A 104 7.73 -10.65 3.98
C ILE A 104 6.84 -11.76 4.56
N LYS A 105 7.40 -12.95 4.79
CA LYS A 105 6.67 -14.09 5.33
C LYS A 105 6.04 -13.77 6.69
N GLU A 106 6.78 -13.11 7.57
CA GLU A 106 6.30 -12.71 8.89
C GLU A 106 5.12 -11.73 8.80
N ILE A 107 5.17 -10.75 7.89
CA ILE A 107 4.06 -9.81 7.72
C ILE A 107 2.84 -10.50 7.13
N VAL A 108 3.05 -11.28 6.07
CA VAL A 108 1.97 -11.94 5.32
C VAL A 108 1.24 -12.97 6.18
N SER A 109 1.94 -13.65 7.11
CA SER A 109 1.33 -14.65 8.00
C SER A 109 0.25 -14.11 8.94
N ASN A 110 0.19 -12.79 9.15
CA ASN A 110 -0.84 -12.17 9.99
C ASN A 110 -2.19 -11.97 9.26
N PHE A 111 -2.28 -12.27 7.97
CA PHE A 111 -3.49 -12.03 7.18
C PHE A 111 -3.99 -13.31 6.51
N LYS A 112 -5.31 -13.49 6.48
CA LYS A 112 -5.94 -14.64 5.80
C LYS A 112 -5.90 -14.52 4.28
N VAL A 113 -6.07 -13.31 3.77
CA VAL A 113 -6.08 -13.05 2.33
C VAL A 113 -4.97 -12.06 1.99
N ASN A 114 -3.98 -12.55 1.25
CA ASN A 114 -2.81 -11.79 0.85
C ASN A 114 -2.65 -11.80 -0.67
N PHE A 115 -2.55 -10.62 -1.26
CA PHE A 115 -2.16 -10.44 -2.64
C PHE A 115 -0.75 -9.88 -2.72
N LEU A 116 0.08 -10.47 -3.58
CA LEU A 116 1.37 -9.90 -3.94
C LEU A 116 1.20 -8.94 -5.10
N VAL A 117 1.61 -7.70 -4.92
CA VAL A 117 1.60 -6.67 -5.97
C VAL A 117 3.03 -6.31 -6.33
N LEU A 118 3.48 -6.78 -7.48
CA LEU A 118 4.80 -6.47 -8.04
C LEU A 118 4.70 -5.20 -8.88
N ASN A 119 5.03 -4.06 -8.27
CA ASN A 119 4.95 -2.77 -8.95
C ASN A 119 6.26 -2.43 -9.68
N LYS A 120 6.19 -1.48 -10.61
CA LYS A 120 7.28 -0.97 -11.44
C LYS A 120 7.83 -2.01 -12.41
N ILE A 121 6.97 -2.88 -12.95
CA ILE A 121 7.37 -3.89 -13.95
C ILE A 121 7.91 -3.24 -15.23
N ASP A 122 7.61 -1.98 -15.48
CA ASP A 122 8.16 -1.17 -16.55
C ASP A 122 9.70 -0.96 -16.47
N LEU A 123 10.30 -1.29 -15.33
CA LEU A 123 11.76 -1.17 -15.10
C LEU A 123 12.52 -2.49 -15.22
N ILE A 124 11.84 -3.60 -15.52
CA ILE A 124 12.47 -4.92 -15.62
C ILE A 124 11.98 -5.70 -16.84
N HIS A 125 12.80 -6.62 -17.33
CA HIS A 125 12.42 -7.51 -18.42
C HIS A 125 11.53 -8.66 -17.95
N ASN A 126 10.66 -9.16 -18.83
CA ASN A 126 9.69 -10.22 -18.52
C ASN A 126 10.34 -11.50 -17.96
N VAL A 127 11.52 -11.87 -18.44
CA VAL A 127 12.26 -13.06 -17.94
C VAL A 127 12.64 -12.87 -16.47
N LYS A 128 13.11 -11.68 -16.09
CA LYS A 128 13.45 -11.35 -14.71
C LYS A 128 12.19 -11.32 -13.82
N LEU A 129 11.09 -10.79 -14.34
CA LEU A 129 9.80 -10.77 -13.65
C LEU A 129 9.30 -12.20 -13.37
N ALA A 130 9.34 -13.08 -14.36
CA ALA A 130 8.92 -14.48 -14.20
C ALA A 130 9.76 -15.23 -13.16
N LYS A 131 11.09 -15.06 -13.17
CA LYS A 131 11.99 -15.61 -12.16
C LYS A 131 11.63 -15.10 -10.75
N LEU A 132 11.41 -13.80 -10.62
CA LEU A 132 11.05 -13.16 -9.36
C LEU A 132 9.74 -13.72 -8.79
N ILE A 133 8.70 -13.85 -9.60
CA ILE A 133 7.42 -14.44 -9.22
C ILE A 133 7.61 -15.89 -8.75
N SER A 134 8.33 -16.69 -9.52
CA SER A 134 8.62 -18.09 -9.16
C SER A 134 9.37 -18.19 -7.84
N GLU A 135 10.38 -17.36 -7.63
CA GLU A 135 11.22 -17.37 -6.43
C GLU A 135 10.42 -17.00 -5.16
N ILE A 136 9.57 -16.00 -5.25
CA ILE A 136 8.73 -15.59 -4.13
C ILE A 136 7.68 -16.67 -3.83
N ASN A 137 6.96 -17.15 -4.85
CA ASN A 137 5.86 -18.10 -4.67
C ASN A 137 6.33 -19.49 -4.18
N LYS A 138 7.58 -19.88 -4.42
CA LYS A 138 8.17 -21.07 -3.83
C LYS A 138 8.34 -21.01 -2.31
N ARG A 139 8.41 -19.82 -1.73
CA ARG A 139 8.77 -19.59 -0.32
C ARG A 139 7.65 -18.97 0.51
N ILE A 140 6.77 -18.22 -0.13
CA ILE A 140 5.69 -17.49 0.52
C ILE A 140 4.41 -17.71 -0.26
N SER A 141 3.37 -18.19 0.42
CA SER A 141 2.07 -18.41 -0.18
C SER A 141 1.29 -17.09 -0.23
N PHE A 142 1.01 -16.63 -1.45
CA PHE A 142 0.06 -15.56 -1.72
C PHE A 142 -1.18 -16.14 -2.41
N CYS A 143 -2.35 -15.57 -2.14
CA CYS A 143 -3.57 -16.00 -2.82
C CYS A 143 -3.51 -15.72 -4.32
N GLU A 144 -2.99 -14.55 -4.70
CA GLU A 144 -2.77 -14.16 -6.09
C GLU A 144 -1.58 -13.19 -6.20
N THR A 145 -0.95 -13.16 -7.38
CA THR A 145 0.19 -12.26 -7.68
C THR A 145 -0.18 -11.36 -8.86
N PHE A 146 0.01 -10.06 -8.69
CA PHE A 146 -0.33 -9.03 -9.67
C PHE A 146 0.92 -8.25 -10.09
N PRO A 147 1.46 -8.51 -11.29
CA PRO A 147 2.45 -7.64 -11.89
C PRO A 147 1.78 -6.36 -12.41
N ILE A 148 2.21 -5.20 -11.91
CA ILE A 148 1.64 -3.90 -12.28
C ILE A 148 2.71 -2.85 -12.56
N SER A 149 2.33 -1.81 -13.29
CA SER A 149 3.04 -0.54 -13.30
C SER A 149 2.04 0.60 -13.04
N VAL A 150 2.12 1.21 -11.87
CA VAL A 150 1.28 2.40 -11.58
C VAL A 150 1.64 3.55 -12.52
N LYS A 151 2.93 3.71 -12.85
CA LYS A 151 3.42 4.75 -13.76
C LYS A 151 2.86 4.59 -15.18
N LYS A 152 2.84 3.37 -15.70
CA LYS A 152 2.36 3.03 -17.05
C LYS A 152 0.90 2.60 -17.09
N LYS A 153 0.20 2.55 -15.96
CA LYS A 153 -1.19 2.12 -15.81
C LYS A 153 -1.45 0.68 -16.27
N ILE A 154 -0.49 -0.21 -16.10
CA ILE A 154 -0.56 -1.62 -16.51
C ILE A 154 -1.04 -2.48 -15.35
N GLY A 155 -1.98 -3.42 -15.58
CA GLY A 155 -2.42 -4.44 -14.64
C GLY A 155 -3.31 -3.96 -13.49
N ILE A 156 -3.58 -2.66 -13.38
CA ILE A 156 -4.27 -2.07 -12.22
C ILE A 156 -5.77 -2.39 -12.21
N ASP A 157 -6.40 -2.42 -13.38
CA ASP A 157 -7.83 -2.73 -13.47
C ASP A 157 -8.13 -4.18 -13.07
N ILE A 158 -7.24 -5.12 -13.45
CA ILE A 158 -7.32 -6.53 -13.05
C ILE A 158 -7.18 -6.64 -11.53
N LEU A 159 -6.19 -5.95 -10.94
CA LEU A 159 -6.02 -5.90 -9.50
C LEU A 159 -7.28 -5.36 -8.80
N LEU A 160 -7.85 -4.26 -9.29
CA LEU A 160 -9.06 -3.67 -8.71
C LEU A 160 -10.26 -4.63 -8.77
N GLN A 161 -10.48 -5.29 -9.90
CA GLN A 161 -11.54 -6.29 -10.05
C GLN A 161 -11.38 -7.45 -9.04
N LYS A 162 -10.15 -7.92 -8.85
CA LYS A 162 -9.86 -9.00 -7.91
C LYS A 162 -10.03 -8.56 -6.45
N ILE A 163 -9.65 -7.35 -6.11
CA ILE A 163 -9.95 -6.77 -4.78
C ILE A 163 -11.47 -6.80 -4.55
N ILE A 164 -12.26 -6.26 -5.49
CA ILE A 164 -13.73 -6.23 -5.38
C ILE A 164 -14.33 -7.64 -5.25
N LYS A 165 -13.76 -8.62 -5.94
CA LYS A 165 -14.22 -10.02 -5.85
C LYS A 165 -14.02 -10.58 -4.46
N ASN A 166 -12.91 -10.26 -3.79
CA ASN A 166 -12.48 -10.87 -2.52
C ASN A 166 -12.92 -10.12 -1.26
N ILE A 167 -13.48 -8.92 -1.36
CA ILE A 167 -14.04 -8.23 -0.20
C ILE A 167 -15.42 -8.78 0.17
N PRO A 168 -15.79 -8.74 1.47
CA PRO A 168 -17.04 -9.29 1.97
C PRO A 168 -18.29 -8.52 1.50
N LYS A 169 -19.43 -9.22 1.51
CA LYS A 169 -20.75 -8.59 1.38
C LYS A 169 -21.11 -7.95 2.73
N LYS A 170 -20.98 -6.63 2.81
CA LYS A 170 -21.28 -5.80 3.99
C LYS A 170 -21.95 -4.51 3.55
N GLN A 171 -22.66 -3.85 4.45
CA GLN A 171 -23.12 -2.47 4.24
C GLN A 171 -21.93 -1.51 4.18
N TRP A 172 -22.10 -0.41 3.48
CA TRP A 172 -21.09 0.64 3.42
C TRP A 172 -20.94 1.30 4.80
N VAL A 173 -19.69 1.57 5.15
CA VAL A 173 -19.33 2.17 6.45
C VAL A 173 -19.36 3.69 6.37
N PHE A 174 -19.07 4.26 5.19
CA PHE A 174 -19.05 5.69 4.97
C PHE A 174 -20.14 6.08 3.97
N GLU A 175 -20.82 7.18 4.26
CA GLU A 175 -21.82 7.77 3.37
C GLU A 175 -21.17 8.87 2.51
N GLY A 176 -21.69 9.02 1.29
CA GLY A 176 -21.23 10.06 0.37
C GLY A 176 -19.92 9.77 -0.35
N ASN A 177 -19.27 10.85 -0.81
CA ASN A 177 -18.03 10.83 -1.59
C ASN A 177 -16.77 11.10 -0.73
N ASP A 178 -16.77 10.68 0.50
CA ASP A 178 -15.61 10.85 1.39
C ASP A 178 -14.41 10.09 0.83
N LEU A 179 -13.42 10.83 0.36
CA LEU A 179 -12.21 10.26 -0.22
C LEU A 179 -11.16 9.97 0.85
N ILE A 180 -11.21 10.70 1.95
CA ILE A 180 -10.25 10.61 3.05
C ILE A 180 -10.99 10.79 4.36
N ASN A 181 -10.69 9.91 5.31
CA ASN A 181 -11.19 10.04 6.68
C ASN A 181 -10.27 10.92 7.54
N ASN A 182 -9.82 12.04 6.98
CA ASN A 182 -9.02 13.07 7.66
C ASN A 182 -9.61 14.44 7.38
N ASP A 183 -9.44 15.35 8.30
CA ASP A 183 -9.94 16.71 8.14
C ASP A 183 -9.22 17.49 7.02
N LEU A 184 -9.82 18.56 6.58
CA LEU A 184 -9.28 19.43 5.52
C LEU A 184 -7.89 19.98 5.89
N LYS A 185 -7.66 20.25 7.19
CA LYS A 185 -6.40 20.75 7.72
C LYS A 185 -5.25 19.75 7.50
N PHE A 186 -5.50 18.45 7.74
CA PHE A 186 -4.54 17.41 7.46
C PHE A 186 -4.25 17.29 5.95
N GLN A 187 -5.30 17.36 5.11
CA GLN A 187 -5.12 17.30 3.65
C GLN A 187 -4.23 18.45 3.15
N LEU A 188 -4.46 19.66 3.63
CA LEU A 188 -3.65 20.82 3.29
C LEU A 188 -2.19 20.67 3.77
N SER A 189 -1.98 20.15 4.99
CA SER A 189 -0.64 19.91 5.52
C SER A 189 0.15 18.90 4.70
N GLU A 190 -0.50 17.82 4.25
CA GLU A 190 0.13 16.78 3.41
C GLU A 190 0.48 17.33 2.01
N ILE A 191 -0.39 18.14 1.40
CA ILE A 191 -0.10 18.80 0.12
C ILE A 191 1.08 19.76 0.26
N THR A 192 1.11 20.54 1.34
CA THR A 192 2.19 21.50 1.63
C THR A 192 3.50 20.75 1.85
N ARG A 193 3.49 19.70 2.67
CA ARG A 193 4.68 18.86 2.92
C ARG A 193 5.22 18.25 1.63
N GLU A 194 4.36 17.76 0.74
CA GLU A 194 4.81 17.23 -0.54
C GLU A 194 5.46 18.30 -1.43
N ARG A 195 4.91 19.51 -1.44
CA ARG A 195 5.51 20.63 -2.17
C ARG A 195 6.88 20.96 -1.60
N ILE A 196 7.01 21.06 -0.28
CA ILE A 196 8.28 21.28 0.39
C ILE A 196 9.28 20.18 0.00
N PHE A 197 8.92 18.90 0.06
CA PHE A 197 9.80 17.80 -0.33
C PHE A 197 10.23 17.81 -1.80
N LYS A 198 9.41 18.35 -2.69
CA LYS A 198 9.77 18.50 -4.10
C LYS A 198 10.74 19.65 -4.35
N PHE A 199 10.58 20.74 -3.62
CA PHE A 199 11.37 21.96 -3.83
C PHE A 199 12.64 22.01 -2.99
N THR A 200 12.67 21.39 -1.81
CA THR A 200 13.87 21.33 -0.98
C THR A 200 14.74 20.13 -1.37
N ASN A 201 15.59 20.32 -2.35
CA ASN A 201 16.58 19.35 -2.79
C ASN A 201 17.47 18.85 -1.63
N LYS A 202 17.02 17.84 -0.89
CA LYS A 202 17.77 17.00 0.07
C LYS A 202 18.01 17.51 1.49
N GLU A 203 17.88 18.79 1.85
CA GLU A 203 18.41 19.26 3.15
C GLU A 203 17.42 19.31 4.32
N VAL A 204 16.08 19.41 4.10
CA VAL A 204 15.11 19.58 5.20
C VAL A 204 13.89 18.64 5.19
N PRO A 205 13.99 17.39 4.74
CA PRO A 205 12.77 16.58 4.57
C PRO A 205 12.15 16.03 5.86
N TYR A 206 12.91 15.98 6.93
CA TYR A 206 12.47 15.32 8.19
C TYR A 206 12.13 16.30 9.31
N SER A 207 12.50 17.57 9.18
CA SER A 207 12.25 18.62 10.17
C SER A 207 11.00 19.48 9.87
N ALA A 208 10.43 19.38 8.69
CA ALA A 208 9.16 20.05 8.36
C ALA A 208 7.98 19.27 8.96
N LYS A 209 7.37 19.83 9.99
CA LYS A 209 6.12 19.37 10.61
C LYS A 209 4.93 20.16 10.13
#